data_d453008558d1ab2bb07a3a8ef017d50e
#
_entry.id   d453008558d1ab2bb07a3a8ef017d50e
#
_cell.length_a   1.000
_cell.length_b   1.000
_cell.length_c   1.000
_cell.angle_alpha   90.00
_cell.angle_beta   90.00
_cell.angle_gamma   90.00
#
_symmetry.space_group_name_H-M   'P 1'
#
loop_
_entity.id
_entity.type
_entity.pdbx_description
1 polymer ?
#
loop_
_entity_poly.entity_id
_entity_poly.type
_entity_poly.pdbx_seq_one_letter_code
_entity_poly.pdbx_strand_id
1 'polypeptide(L)'
;ENGDLIAAVGSTQDFTGFNRALDAKRQVGSLLKPIIYLNAIESGRYTWATPIEDTAVNIPIDGDKSWTPKNYSGGEHGVVPMQQALANSYNLSTVRLANEFGLSTFSNKLKQFGVTSDIPAYPSIYLGAVNMSPMEVLSIYGNFATGGFKYPPRTIRTVVDAKGRLLERYGLNVQQTIDPAAAYILNYGLQQVMRSGTGRSAYSSLPQSLNLAGKSGTTNDTRDSWFAGYSGNHVAVVWLGLDDNKITGLTGSSGALPVWTNVMKQLRQEPVNLRQTDNVQWQWIDSA
;
A
#
# COMPACT_ATOMS: atom_id res chain seq x y z
N GLU A 1 0.49 -14.26 9.63
CA GLU A 1 1.09 -15.57 9.22
C GLU A 1 0.08 -16.52 8.61
N ASN A 2 -1.16 -16.53 9.03
CA ASN A 2 -2.15 -17.54 8.71
C ASN A 2 -3.36 -17.03 7.93
N GLY A 3 -3.36 -15.78 7.47
CA GLY A 3 -4.42 -15.18 6.68
C GLY A 3 -5.71 -14.90 7.44
N ASP A 4 -5.69 -14.93 8.78
CA ASP A 4 -6.90 -14.66 9.56
C ASP A 4 -7.13 -13.15 9.71
N LEU A 5 -8.37 -12.74 9.56
CA LEU A 5 -8.83 -11.41 9.93
C LEU A 5 -9.06 -11.39 11.45
N ILE A 6 -8.19 -10.70 12.18
CA ILE A 6 -8.24 -10.65 13.65
C ILE A 6 -9.07 -9.48 14.19
N ALA A 7 -9.24 -8.41 13.41
CA ALA A 7 -10.07 -7.27 13.79
C ALA A 7 -10.55 -6.51 12.55
N ALA A 8 -11.79 -6.02 12.60
CA ALA A 8 -12.37 -5.07 11.65
C ALA A 8 -13.25 -4.08 12.42
N VAL A 9 -12.73 -2.88 12.66
CA VAL A 9 -13.41 -1.86 13.46
C VAL A 9 -13.89 -0.75 12.55
N GLY A 10 -15.20 -0.66 12.33
CA GLY A 10 -15.84 0.35 11.47
C GLY A 10 -16.62 1.41 12.22
N SER A 11 -16.82 1.23 13.54
CA SER A 11 -17.51 2.17 14.43
C SER A 11 -17.08 1.93 15.87
N THR A 12 -17.24 2.94 16.73
CA THR A 12 -17.10 2.86 18.19
C THR A 12 -18.44 2.61 18.91
N GLN A 13 -19.53 2.60 18.16
CA GLN A 13 -20.88 2.33 18.68
C GLN A 13 -21.37 0.98 18.16
N ASP A 14 -22.26 0.34 18.91
CA ASP A 14 -22.99 -0.83 18.44
C ASP A 14 -23.80 -0.44 17.19
N PHE A 15 -23.40 -0.94 16.05
CA PHE A 15 -23.97 -0.57 14.77
C PHE A 15 -24.34 -1.81 13.99
N THR A 16 -25.62 -1.95 13.70
CA THR A 16 -26.15 -2.99 12.80
C THR A 16 -26.28 -2.43 11.39
N GLY A 17 -25.41 -2.84 10.48
CA GLY A 17 -25.49 -2.42 9.07
C GLY A 17 -24.14 -2.04 8.48
N PHE A 18 -23.93 -0.77 8.20
CA PHE A 18 -22.73 -0.28 7.50
C PHE A 18 -21.47 -0.33 8.38
N ASN A 19 -20.52 -1.18 8.00
CA ASN A 19 -19.21 -1.26 8.65
C ASN A 19 -18.15 -0.55 7.80
N ARG A 20 -17.61 0.56 8.28
CA ARG A 20 -16.65 1.37 7.51
C ARG A 20 -15.39 0.62 7.11
N ALA A 21 -14.95 -0.38 7.88
CA ALA A 21 -13.78 -1.18 7.52
C ALA A 21 -14.04 -2.12 6.33
N LEU A 22 -15.29 -2.49 6.11
CA LEU A 22 -15.70 -3.42 5.06
C LEU A 22 -16.37 -2.70 3.88
N ASP A 23 -17.24 -1.73 4.17
CA ASP A 23 -18.21 -1.19 3.22
C ASP A 23 -17.86 0.22 2.72
N ALA A 24 -17.15 1.04 3.51
CA ALA A 24 -16.80 2.39 3.09
C ALA A 24 -15.79 2.36 1.95
N LYS A 25 -16.15 2.93 0.81
CA LYS A 25 -15.26 3.07 -0.36
C LYS A 25 -14.81 4.52 -0.49
N ARG A 26 -13.51 4.73 -0.35
CA ARG A 26 -12.88 6.06 -0.38
C ARG A 26 -11.64 6.06 -1.25
N GLN A 27 -11.31 7.21 -1.82
CA GLN A 27 -10.07 7.36 -2.56
C GLN A 27 -8.87 7.04 -1.64
N VAL A 28 -7.95 6.22 -2.15
CA VAL A 28 -6.85 5.69 -1.34
C VAL A 28 -5.55 6.49 -1.48
N GLY A 29 -5.51 7.40 -2.43
CA GLY A 29 -4.35 8.26 -2.64
C GLY A 29 -3.06 7.45 -2.85
N SER A 30 -1.98 7.92 -2.29
CA SER A 30 -0.64 7.35 -2.50
C SER A 30 -0.45 5.90 -2.01
N LEU A 31 -1.47 5.24 -1.44
CA LEU A 31 -1.37 3.82 -1.08
C LEU A 31 -1.15 2.90 -2.29
N LEU A 32 -1.51 3.33 -3.50
CA LEU A 32 -1.35 2.52 -4.71
C LEU A 32 0.02 2.68 -5.38
N LYS A 33 0.82 3.67 -4.99
CA LYS A 33 2.15 3.88 -5.58
C LYS A 33 3.06 2.64 -5.56
N PRO A 34 3.11 1.84 -4.49
CA PRO A 34 3.94 0.63 -4.49
C PRO A 34 3.71 -0.31 -5.66
N ILE A 35 2.48 -0.35 -6.21
CA ILE A 35 2.15 -1.18 -7.39
C ILE A 35 2.87 -0.68 -8.65
N ILE A 36 3.02 0.64 -8.79
CA ILE A 36 3.74 1.25 -9.91
C ILE A 36 5.22 0.88 -9.83
N TYR A 37 5.81 1.00 -8.65
CA TYR A 37 7.21 0.63 -8.43
C TYR A 37 7.42 -0.88 -8.58
N LEU A 38 6.44 -1.70 -8.20
CA LEU A 38 6.48 -3.14 -8.45
C LEU A 38 6.53 -3.46 -9.95
N ASN A 39 5.68 -2.81 -10.78
CA ASN A 39 5.71 -2.99 -12.23
C ASN A 39 7.09 -2.62 -12.81
N ALA A 40 7.72 -1.56 -12.29
CA ALA A 40 9.07 -1.18 -12.69
C ALA A 40 10.11 -2.26 -12.33
N ILE A 41 10.06 -2.78 -11.10
CA ILE A 41 10.94 -3.85 -10.63
C ILE A 41 10.73 -5.14 -11.46
N GLU A 42 9.49 -5.57 -11.65
CA GLU A 42 9.14 -6.76 -12.44
C GLU A 42 9.58 -6.66 -13.91
N SER A 43 9.70 -5.45 -14.45
CA SER A 43 10.22 -5.23 -15.80
C SER A 43 11.71 -5.59 -15.97
N GLY A 44 12.46 -5.73 -14.88
CA GLY A 44 13.90 -5.96 -14.87
C GLY A 44 14.76 -4.76 -15.32
N ARG A 45 14.14 -3.62 -15.66
CA ARG A 45 14.84 -2.43 -16.17
C ARG A 45 15.17 -1.42 -15.06
N TYR A 46 14.57 -1.57 -13.89
CA TYR A 46 14.68 -0.61 -12.79
C TYR A 46 15.21 -1.25 -11.52
N THR A 47 16.05 -0.50 -10.84
CA THR A 47 16.51 -0.80 -9.47
C THR A 47 16.16 0.37 -8.56
N TRP A 48 16.34 0.22 -7.26
CA TRP A 48 16.10 1.33 -6.32
C TRP A 48 17.03 2.52 -6.53
N ALA A 49 18.18 2.30 -7.16
CA ALA A 49 19.13 3.35 -7.51
C ALA A 49 18.82 4.05 -8.84
N THR A 50 17.95 3.50 -9.66
CA THR A 50 17.63 4.08 -10.97
C THR A 50 17.14 5.52 -10.81
N PRO A 51 17.79 6.49 -11.50
CA PRO A 51 17.38 7.88 -11.47
C PRO A 51 16.04 8.06 -12.17
N ILE A 52 15.13 8.80 -11.56
CA ILE A 52 13.81 9.16 -12.12
C ILE A 52 13.63 10.67 -12.01
N GLU A 53 13.17 11.30 -13.07
CA GLU A 53 12.85 12.72 -13.06
C GLU A 53 11.58 13.00 -12.23
N ASP A 54 11.70 13.88 -11.24
CA ASP A 54 10.59 14.45 -10.49
C ASP A 54 10.37 15.91 -10.89
N THR A 55 10.15 16.12 -12.19
CA THR A 55 9.87 17.41 -12.84
C THR A 55 8.47 17.41 -13.43
N ALA A 56 7.95 18.57 -13.79
CA ALA A 56 6.62 18.72 -14.38
C ALA A 56 6.37 17.68 -15.48
N VAL A 57 5.19 17.07 -15.43
CA VAL A 57 4.74 16.07 -16.39
C VAL A 57 3.35 16.43 -16.87
N ASN A 58 3.11 16.27 -18.15
CA ASN A 58 1.83 16.50 -18.78
C ASN A 58 1.38 15.21 -19.47
N ILE A 59 0.27 14.64 -19.03
CA ILE A 59 -0.29 13.40 -19.56
C ILE A 59 -1.48 13.75 -20.46
N PRO A 60 -1.42 13.47 -21.75
CA PRO A 60 -2.57 13.62 -22.64
C PRO A 60 -3.76 12.78 -22.16
N ILE A 61 -4.94 13.39 -22.22
CA ILE A 61 -6.24 12.72 -22.02
C ILE A 61 -6.98 12.85 -23.37
N ASP A 62 -8.25 12.49 -23.42
CA ASP A 62 -9.04 12.61 -24.66
C ASP A 62 -9.11 14.05 -25.20
N GLY A 63 -8.93 14.17 -26.51
CA GLY A 63 -8.93 15.45 -27.22
C GLY A 63 -7.73 16.32 -26.86
N ASP A 64 -7.94 17.64 -26.82
CA ASP A 64 -6.91 18.64 -26.49
C ASP A 64 -6.67 18.79 -24.97
N LYS A 65 -7.24 17.88 -24.15
CA LYS A 65 -7.12 17.95 -22.69
C LYS A 65 -5.89 17.19 -22.22
N SER A 66 -5.28 17.73 -21.19
CA SER A 66 -4.14 17.07 -20.50
C SER A 66 -4.29 17.17 -18.99
N TRP A 67 -3.69 16.21 -18.31
CA TRP A 67 -3.59 16.16 -16.86
C TRP A 67 -2.17 16.50 -16.42
N THR A 68 -2.07 17.51 -15.57
CA THR A 68 -0.80 18.01 -15.04
C THR A 68 -0.80 17.83 -13.52
N PRO A 69 -0.31 16.69 -13.00
CA PRO A 69 -0.21 16.47 -11.57
C PRO A 69 0.81 17.41 -10.92
N LYS A 70 0.73 17.54 -9.59
CA LYS A 70 1.70 18.28 -8.79
C LYS A 70 2.14 17.42 -7.61
N ASN A 71 3.36 17.66 -7.12
CA ASN A 71 3.76 17.13 -5.82
C ASN A 71 2.94 17.79 -4.71
N TYR A 72 2.78 17.07 -3.59
CA TYR A 72 2.05 17.59 -2.44
C TYR A 72 2.68 18.88 -1.89
N SER A 73 4.01 18.96 -1.90
CA SER A 73 4.78 20.16 -1.55
C SER A 73 4.66 21.30 -2.57
N GLY A 74 4.11 21.06 -3.77
CA GLY A 74 4.04 21.99 -4.89
C GLY A 74 5.34 22.16 -5.68
N GLY A 75 6.47 21.61 -5.21
CA GLY A 75 7.78 21.73 -5.84
C GLY A 75 8.18 20.53 -6.72
N GLU A 76 9.25 20.74 -7.49
CA GLU A 76 9.96 19.72 -8.26
C GLU A 76 11.27 19.36 -7.54
N HIS A 77 11.70 18.09 -7.62
CA HIS A 77 12.92 17.63 -6.94
C HIS A 77 14.05 17.26 -7.91
N GLY A 78 13.85 17.52 -9.22
CA GLY A 78 14.83 17.18 -10.24
C GLY A 78 14.96 15.67 -10.46
N VAL A 79 16.18 15.21 -10.66
CA VAL A 79 16.45 13.76 -10.81
C VAL A 79 16.71 13.16 -9.43
N VAL A 80 15.96 12.14 -9.06
CA VAL A 80 16.05 11.47 -7.76
C VAL A 80 16.12 9.95 -7.94
N PRO A 81 16.77 9.22 -7.01
CA PRO A 81 16.71 7.76 -7.01
C PRO A 81 15.29 7.26 -6.84
N MET A 82 14.93 6.18 -7.52
CA MET A 82 13.59 5.54 -7.42
C MET A 82 13.19 5.26 -5.96
N GLN A 83 14.13 4.84 -5.11
CA GLN A 83 13.92 4.65 -3.68
C GLN A 83 13.44 5.93 -2.98
N GLN A 84 14.09 7.06 -3.25
CA GLN A 84 13.75 8.36 -2.65
C GLN A 84 12.35 8.81 -3.09
N ALA A 85 12.02 8.61 -4.36
CA ALA A 85 10.71 8.94 -4.91
C ALA A 85 9.57 8.18 -4.20
N LEU A 86 9.74 6.87 -3.95
CA LEU A 86 8.77 6.09 -3.17
C LEU A 86 8.74 6.51 -1.70
N ALA A 87 9.91 6.64 -1.06
CA ALA A 87 10.02 6.93 0.37
C ALA A 87 9.34 8.25 0.73
N ASN A 88 9.54 9.28 -0.09
CA ASN A 88 8.94 10.61 0.09
C ASN A 88 7.59 10.77 -0.62
N SER A 89 7.14 9.72 -1.31
CA SER A 89 5.83 9.73 -1.98
C SER A 89 5.68 10.80 -3.05
N TYR A 90 6.73 11.08 -3.83
CA TYR A 90 6.69 12.07 -4.91
C TYR A 90 5.66 11.67 -5.97
N ASN A 91 4.91 12.64 -6.46
CA ASN A 91 3.84 12.41 -7.44
C ASN A 91 4.36 12.41 -8.87
N LEU A 92 5.23 13.37 -9.21
CA LEU A 92 5.65 13.60 -10.60
C LEU A 92 6.47 12.42 -11.11
N SER A 93 7.47 11.98 -10.35
CA SER A 93 8.26 10.80 -10.66
C SER A 93 7.41 9.52 -10.72
N THR A 94 6.44 9.37 -9.81
CA THR A 94 5.53 8.22 -9.82
C THR A 94 4.66 8.19 -11.06
N VAL A 95 4.08 9.33 -11.45
CA VAL A 95 3.22 9.42 -12.66
C VAL A 95 4.02 9.16 -13.93
N ARG A 96 5.22 9.71 -14.02
CA ARG A 96 6.14 9.47 -15.15
C ARG A 96 6.42 7.97 -15.31
N LEU A 97 6.80 7.32 -14.21
CA LEU A 97 7.06 5.89 -14.18
C LEU A 97 5.79 5.07 -14.54
N ALA A 98 4.64 5.43 -13.97
CA ALA A 98 3.38 4.74 -14.24
C ALA A 98 2.94 4.85 -15.70
N ASN A 99 3.12 6.03 -16.31
CA ASN A 99 2.75 6.28 -17.69
C ASN A 99 3.55 5.43 -18.68
N GLU A 100 4.78 5.06 -18.33
CA GLU A 100 5.61 4.17 -19.14
C GLU A 100 5.01 2.76 -19.26
N PHE A 101 4.41 2.24 -18.17
CA PHE A 101 3.80 0.91 -18.15
C PHE A 101 2.34 0.92 -18.59
N GLY A 102 1.68 2.06 -18.53
CA GLY A 102 0.31 2.29 -18.98
C GLY A 102 -0.78 1.85 -17.99
N LEU A 103 -1.98 2.38 -18.23
CA LEU A 103 -3.17 2.20 -17.37
C LEU A 103 -3.60 0.73 -17.27
N SER A 104 -3.54 -0.01 -18.38
CA SER A 104 -3.97 -1.41 -18.43
C SER A 104 -3.12 -2.30 -17.52
N THR A 105 -1.80 -2.13 -17.54
CA THR A 105 -0.87 -2.88 -16.67
C THR A 105 -1.18 -2.62 -15.20
N PHE A 106 -1.36 -1.35 -14.83
CA PHE A 106 -1.70 -0.95 -13.48
C PHE A 106 -3.05 -1.52 -13.03
N SER A 107 -4.10 -1.39 -13.85
CA SER A 107 -5.45 -1.88 -13.55
C SER A 107 -5.50 -3.40 -13.44
N ASN A 108 -4.78 -4.12 -14.30
CA ASN A 108 -4.69 -5.57 -14.24
C ASN A 108 -4.01 -6.05 -12.95
N LYS A 109 -2.96 -5.35 -12.51
CA LYS A 109 -2.28 -5.67 -11.24
C LYS A 109 -3.20 -5.46 -10.04
N LEU A 110 -4.02 -4.40 -10.00
CA LEU A 110 -5.03 -4.19 -8.97
C LEU A 110 -6.03 -5.35 -8.90
N LYS A 111 -6.56 -5.78 -10.05
CA LYS A 111 -7.47 -6.94 -10.12
C LYS A 111 -6.80 -8.23 -9.65
N GLN A 112 -5.55 -8.45 -10.05
CA GLN A 112 -4.76 -9.60 -9.61
C GLN A 112 -4.62 -9.63 -8.07
N PHE A 113 -4.47 -8.47 -7.43
CA PHE A 113 -4.39 -8.35 -5.98
C PHE A 113 -5.74 -8.47 -5.26
N GLY A 114 -6.82 -8.64 -6.00
CA GLY A 114 -8.15 -8.89 -5.45
C GLY A 114 -9.00 -7.64 -5.27
N VAL A 115 -8.67 -6.55 -5.93
CA VAL A 115 -9.52 -5.36 -5.96
C VAL A 115 -10.76 -5.65 -6.81
N THR A 116 -11.92 -5.47 -6.21
CA THR A 116 -13.24 -5.69 -6.84
C THR A 116 -13.95 -4.38 -7.18
N SER A 117 -13.49 -3.28 -6.63
CA SER A 117 -14.00 -1.94 -6.94
C SER A 117 -13.77 -1.57 -8.40
N ASP A 118 -14.65 -0.72 -8.94
CA ASP A 118 -14.48 -0.17 -10.27
C ASP A 118 -13.20 0.66 -10.36
N ILE A 119 -12.39 0.37 -11.37
CA ILE A 119 -11.13 1.06 -11.63
C ILE A 119 -11.34 2.00 -12.82
N PRO A 120 -11.38 3.31 -12.60
CA PRO A 120 -11.53 4.28 -13.68
C PRO A 120 -10.36 4.21 -14.69
N ALA A 121 -10.64 4.46 -15.97
CA ALA A 121 -9.62 4.48 -17.01
C ALA A 121 -8.98 5.87 -17.20
N TYR A 122 -8.63 6.54 -16.11
CA TYR A 122 -8.02 7.89 -16.15
C TYR A 122 -6.63 7.87 -15.49
N PRO A 123 -5.66 8.64 -15.98
CA PRO A 123 -4.29 8.70 -15.42
C PRO A 123 -4.24 9.07 -13.94
N SER A 124 -5.23 9.76 -13.40
CA SER A 124 -5.29 10.10 -11.96
C SER A 124 -5.34 8.88 -11.03
N ILE A 125 -5.66 7.68 -11.55
CA ILE A 125 -5.58 6.44 -10.76
C ILE A 125 -4.16 6.12 -10.29
N TYR A 126 -3.13 6.60 -10.99
CA TYR A 126 -1.74 6.46 -10.58
C TYR A 126 -1.44 7.14 -9.23
N LEU A 127 -2.23 8.15 -8.89
CA LEU A 127 -2.17 8.83 -7.60
C LEU A 127 -3.30 8.39 -6.64
N GLY A 128 -3.99 7.28 -6.98
CA GLY A 128 -4.98 6.65 -6.11
C GLY A 128 -6.36 7.31 -6.15
N ALA A 129 -6.75 7.95 -7.26
CA ALA A 129 -8.12 8.38 -7.52
C ALA A 129 -9.03 7.16 -7.82
N VAL A 130 -8.98 6.17 -6.93
CA VAL A 130 -9.77 4.94 -6.95
C VAL A 130 -10.41 4.76 -5.58
N ASN A 131 -11.71 4.49 -5.57
CA ASN A 131 -12.44 4.24 -4.33
C ASN A 131 -12.30 2.77 -3.93
N MET A 132 -11.71 2.53 -2.76
CA MET A 132 -11.52 1.18 -2.20
C MET A 132 -11.95 1.14 -0.75
N SER A 133 -12.33 -0.04 -0.30
CA SER A 133 -12.54 -0.29 1.13
C SER A 133 -11.21 -0.56 1.84
N PRO A 134 -11.13 -0.33 3.17
CA PRO A 134 -9.98 -0.77 3.95
C PRO A 134 -9.64 -2.24 3.76
N MET A 135 -10.61 -3.10 3.55
CA MET A 135 -10.43 -4.52 3.29
C MET A 135 -9.74 -4.78 1.94
N GLU A 136 -10.07 -4.05 0.88
CA GLU A 136 -9.39 -4.16 -0.41
C GLU A 136 -7.93 -3.69 -0.31
N VAL A 137 -7.69 -2.61 0.42
CA VAL A 137 -6.33 -2.14 0.72
C VAL A 137 -5.56 -3.20 1.54
N LEU A 138 -6.21 -3.82 2.54
CA LEU A 138 -5.62 -4.91 3.32
C LEU A 138 -5.19 -6.08 2.42
N SER A 139 -6.00 -6.43 1.42
CA SER A 139 -5.67 -7.48 0.45
C SER A 139 -4.42 -7.13 -0.36
N ILE A 140 -4.28 -5.88 -0.83
CA ILE A 140 -3.09 -5.42 -1.56
C ILE A 140 -1.84 -5.56 -0.69
N TYR A 141 -1.87 -5.01 0.53
CA TYR A 141 -0.71 -5.03 1.43
C TYR A 141 -0.42 -6.42 1.99
N GLY A 142 -1.43 -7.28 2.07
CA GLY A 142 -1.28 -8.71 2.37
C GLY A 142 -0.39 -9.43 1.34
N ASN A 143 -0.55 -9.12 0.04
CA ASN A 143 0.33 -9.64 -1.00
C ASN A 143 1.79 -9.22 -0.81
N PHE A 144 2.04 -7.97 -0.39
CA PHE A 144 3.41 -7.50 -0.14
C PHE A 144 4.01 -8.15 1.12
N ALA A 145 3.24 -8.24 2.19
CA ALA A 145 3.67 -8.79 3.47
C ALA A 145 4.02 -10.29 3.41
N THR A 146 3.37 -11.02 2.52
CA THR A 146 3.58 -12.47 2.35
C THR A 146 4.67 -12.82 1.33
N GLY A 147 5.36 -11.82 0.77
CA GLY A 147 6.35 -12.06 -0.28
C GLY A 147 5.72 -12.45 -1.62
N GLY A 148 4.53 -11.94 -1.92
CA GLY A 148 3.88 -12.09 -3.21
C GLY A 148 2.75 -13.11 -3.28
N PHE A 149 2.24 -13.55 -2.12
CA PHE A 149 1.12 -14.49 -2.09
C PHE A 149 -0.18 -13.80 -1.68
N LYS A 150 -1.21 -14.00 -2.48
CA LYS A 150 -2.58 -13.58 -2.21
C LYS A 150 -3.34 -14.68 -1.47
N TYR A 151 -4.08 -14.29 -0.48
CA TYR A 151 -5.09 -15.13 0.19
C TYR A 151 -6.29 -14.27 0.59
N PRO A 152 -7.52 -14.78 0.49
CA PRO A 152 -8.67 -14.07 1.04
C PRO A 152 -8.58 -14.07 2.57
N PRO A 153 -8.79 -12.91 3.24
CA PRO A 153 -8.84 -12.84 4.69
C PRO A 153 -9.91 -13.79 5.24
N ARG A 154 -9.54 -14.62 6.20
CA ARG A 154 -10.40 -15.66 6.75
C ARG A 154 -10.90 -15.28 8.15
N THR A 155 -12.21 -15.29 8.36
CA THR A 155 -12.85 -15.02 9.66
C THR A 155 -13.23 -16.30 10.40
N ILE A 156 -13.49 -17.39 9.68
CA ILE A 156 -13.88 -18.69 10.24
C ILE A 156 -12.87 -19.74 9.76
N ARG A 157 -12.26 -20.46 10.67
CA ARG A 157 -11.35 -21.56 10.35
C ARG A 157 -12.06 -22.89 10.24
N THR A 158 -12.96 -23.16 11.21
CA THR A 158 -13.67 -24.43 11.31
C THR A 158 -15.05 -24.22 11.89
N VAL A 159 -15.98 -25.06 11.47
CA VAL A 159 -17.31 -25.20 12.08
C VAL A 159 -17.39 -26.58 12.68
N VAL A 160 -17.81 -26.66 13.92
CA VAL A 160 -18.03 -27.92 14.64
C VAL A 160 -19.45 -28.01 15.17
N ASP A 161 -19.97 -29.23 15.35
CA ASP A 161 -21.28 -29.44 15.99
C ASP A 161 -21.17 -29.31 17.52
N ALA A 162 -22.31 -29.44 18.21
CA ALA A 162 -22.38 -29.39 19.68
C ALA A 162 -21.57 -30.48 20.40
N LYS A 163 -21.15 -31.53 19.70
CA LYS A 163 -20.32 -32.64 20.21
C LYS A 163 -18.84 -32.45 19.84
N GLY A 164 -18.46 -31.33 19.25
CA GLY A 164 -17.08 -31.05 18.82
C GLY A 164 -16.67 -31.75 17.52
N ARG A 165 -17.59 -32.39 16.79
CA ARG A 165 -17.27 -33.04 15.52
C ARG A 165 -17.14 -31.99 14.42
N LEU A 166 -16.06 -32.12 13.63
CA LEU A 166 -15.81 -31.22 12.49
C LEU A 166 -16.94 -31.34 11.46
N LEU A 167 -17.59 -30.21 11.17
CA LEU A 167 -18.60 -30.09 10.11
C LEU A 167 -17.97 -29.51 8.84
N GLU A 168 -17.14 -28.47 8.99
CA GLU A 168 -16.52 -27.79 7.86
C GLU A 168 -15.17 -27.21 8.26
N ARG A 169 -14.22 -27.19 7.33
CA ARG A 169 -12.90 -26.59 7.49
C ARG A 169 -12.57 -25.71 6.30
N TYR A 170 -12.37 -24.41 6.56
CA TYR A 170 -11.99 -23.43 5.56
C TYR A 170 -10.46 -23.36 5.46
N GLY A 171 -9.90 -23.94 4.40
CA GLY A 171 -8.49 -23.86 4.09
C GLY A 171 -8.10 -22.46 3.55
N LEU A 172 -6.81 -22.18 3.55
CA LEU A 172 -6.28 -21.03 2.82
C LEU A 172 -6.19 -21.38 1.34
N ASN A 173 -6.83 -20.56 0.50
CA ASN A 173 -6.60 -20.58 -0.94
C ASN A 173 -5.50 -19.57 -1.27
N VAL A 174 -4.27 -20.06 -1.42
CA VAL A 174 -3.08 -19.24 -1.63
C VAL A 174 -2.73 -19.22 -3.11
N GLN A 175 -2.58 -18.04 -3.68
CA GLN A 175 -2.17 -17.83 -5.06
C GLN A 175 -0.95 -16.91 -5.11
N GLN A 176 0.09 -17.29 -5.83
CA GLN A 176 1.23 -16.42 -6.10
C GLN A 176 0.82 -15.34 -7.11
N THR A 177 1.07 -14.07 -6.80
CA THR A 177 0.69 -12.89 -7.59
C THR A 177 1.87 -11.98 -7.91
N ILE A 178 2.96 -12.13 -7.18
CA ILE A 178 4.20 -11.36 -7.38
C ILE A 178 5.35 -12.37 -7.43
N ASP A 179 6.31 -12.13 -8.30
CA ASP A 179 7.58 -12.86 -8.28
C ASP A 179 8.28 -12.65 -6.93
N PRO A 180 8.82 -13.68 -6.27
CA PRO A 180 9.44 -13.55 -4.95
C PRO A 180 10.61 -12.58 -4.90
N ALA A 181 11.40 -12.47 -5.97
CA ALA A 181 12.50 -11.51 -6.05
C ALA A 181 11.96 -10.08 -6.12
N ALA A 182 10.94 -9.83 -6.94
CA ALA A 182 10.29 -8.53 -7.02
C ALA A 182 9.62 -8.15 -5.70
N ALA A 183 8.98 -9.09 -5.02
CA ALA A 183 8.39 -8.89 -3.70
C ALA A 183 9.44 -8.51 -2.65
N TYR A 184 10.59 -9.21 -2.64
CA TYR A 184 11.71 -8.90 -1.76
C TYR A 184 12.25 -7.49 -2.00
N ILE A 185 12.49 -7.13 -3.27
CA ILE A 185 12.98 -5.81 -3.66
C ILE A 185 11.96 -4.73 -3.28
N LEU A 186 10.67 -4.92 -3.57
CA LEU A 186 9.62 -3.97 -3.19
C LEU A 186 9.56 -3.77 -1.67
N ASN A 187 9.65 -4.86 -0.90
CA ASN A 187 9.63 -4.80 0.55
C ASN A 187 10.74 -3.90 1.11
N TYR A 188 11.95 -3.97 0.54
CA TYR A 188 13.03 -3.05 0.91
C TYR A 188 12.62 -1.59 0.70
N GLY A 189 12.02 -1.24 -0.44
CA GLY A 189 11.52 0.12 -0.71
C GLY A 189 10.45 0.56 0.31
N LEU A 190 9.53 -0.34 0.68
CA LEU A 190 8.51 -0.05 1.69
C LEU A 190 9.10 0.10 3.11
N GLN A 191 10.21 -0.58 3.41
CA GLN A 191 10.97 -0.33 4.64
C GLN A 191 11.64 1.04 4.62
N GLN A 192 12.10 1.54 3.47
CA GLN A 192 12.67 2.89 3.37
C GLN A 192 11.61 3.97 3.61
N VAL A 193 10.35 3.75 3.22
CA VAL A 193 9.22 4.63 3.60
C VAL A 193 9.13 4.78 5.12
N MET A 194 9.37 3.68 5.86
CA MET A 194 9.34 3.68 7.34
C MET A 194 10.61 4.22 7.97
N ARG A 195 11.78 4.03 7.35
CA ARG A 195 13.07 4.44 7.93
C ARG A 195 13.36 5.91 7.72
N SER A 196 13.17 6.41 6.51
CA SER A 196 13.57 7.77 6.10
C SER A 196 12.45 8.60 5.47
N GLY A 197 11.34 7.94 5.10
CA GLY A 197 10.24 8.56 4.37
C GLY A 197 9.07 9.01 5.23
N THR A 198 7.88 8.99 4.63
CA THR A 198 6.63 9.49 5.22
C THR A 198 6.13 8.68 6.43
N GLY A 199 6.65 7.46 6.64
CA GLY A 199 6.31 6.58 7.76
C GLY A 199 7.27 6.67 8.96
N ARG A 200 8.34 7.47 8.87
CA ARG A 200 9.45 7.44 9.85
C ARG A 200 9.05 7.69 11.31
N SER A 201 8.00 8.46 11.54
CA SER A 201 7.55 8.77 12.92
C SER A 201 7.04 7.55 13.70
N ALA A 202 6.71 6.43 13.04
CA ALA A 202 6.35 5.19 13.73
C ALA A 202 7.49 4.67 14.61
N TYR A 203 8.75 4.87 14.19
CA TYR A 203 9.93 4.43 14.95
C TYR A 203 10.27 5.30 16.17
N SER A 204 9.51 6.37 16.43
CA SER A 204 9.58 7.04 17.74
C SER A 204 8.96 6.20 18.87
N SER A 205 8.11 5.21 18.53
CA SER A 205 7.36 4.38 19.48
C SER A 205 7.55 2.89 19.27
N LEU A 206 8.04 2.46 18.12
CA LEU A 206 8.30 1.07 17.75
C LEU A 206 9.79 0.85 17.48
N PRO A 207 10.35 -0.31 17.82
CA PRO A 207 11.77 -0.59 17.56
C PRO A 207 12.10 -0.65 16.06
N GLN A 208 13.21 -0.06 15.66
CA GLN A 208 13.68 -0.15 14.26
C GLN A 208 14.03 -1.58 13.82
N SER A 209 14.36 -2.45 14.78
CA SER A 209 14.64 -3.87 14.54
C SER A 209 13.46 -4.64 14.00
N LEU A 210 12.24 -4.11 14.10
CA LEU A 210 11.04 -4.71 13.49
C LEU A 210 11.06 -4.63 11.96
N ASN A 211 11.90 -3.80 11.36
CA ASN A 211 11.98 -3.63 9.91
C ASN A 211 10.61 -3.43 9.25
N LEU A 212 9.77 -2.62 9.89
CA LEU A 212 8.41 -2.37 9.43
C LEU A 212 8.39 -1.88 7.98
N ALA A 213 7.38 -2.28 7.24
CA ALA A 213 7.15 -1.84 5.88
C ALA A 213 5.74 -1.26 5.75
N GLY A 214 5.58 -0.21 4.95
CA GLY A 214 4.27 0.43 4.83
C GLY A 214 4.28 1.65 3.92
N LYS A 215 3.10 2.26 3.78
CA LYS A 215 2.90 3.45 2.96
C LYS A 215 1.79 4.32 3.52
N SER A 216 2.00 5.62 3.49
CA SER A 216 0.98 6.64 3.77
C SER A 216 0.16 6.95 2.51
N GLY A 217 -1.11 7.22 2.69
CA GLY A 217 -2.00 7.74 1.66
C GLY A 217 -2.67 9.03 2.13
N THR A 218 -2.71 10.01 1.26
CA THR A 218 -3.42 11.27 1.47
C THR A 218 -4.15 11.58 0.17
N THR A 219 -5.42 11.92 0.25
CA THR A 219 -6.18 12.37 -0.90
C THR A 219 -6.14 13.89 -1.05
N ASN A 220 -6.60 14.38 -2.21
CA ASN A 220 -6.69 15.82 -2.46
C ASN A 220 -7.46 16.52 -1.33
N ASP A 221 -7.06 17.72 -1.01
CA ASP A 221 -7.64 18.55 0.06
C ASP A 221 -7.61 17.89 1.45
N THR A 222 -6.78 16.85 1.65
CA THR A 222 -6.69 16.13 2.93
C THR A 222 -8.06 15.61 3.43
N ARG A 223 -8.89 15.08 2.53
CA ARG A 223 -10.21 14.51 2.87
C ARG A 223 -10.06 13.16 3.54
N ASP A 224 -9.13 12.34 3.03
CA ASP A 224 -8.86 11.01 3.53
C ASP A 224 -7.39 10.88 3.94
N SER A 225 -7.19 10.36 5.13
CA SER A 225 -5.90 10.01 5.69
C SER A 225 -5.80 8.50 5.81
N TRP A 226 -4.80 7.90 5.16
CA TRP A 226 -4.60 6.46 5.11
C TRP A 226 -3.20 6.07 5.57
N PHE A 227 -3.11 4.94 6.22
CA PHE A 227 -1.87 4.22 6.39
C PHE A 227 -2.10 2.73 6.27
N ALA A 228 -1.29 2.06 5.46
CA ALA A 228 -1.24 0.62 5.35
C ALA A 228 0.18 0.14 5.54
N GLY A 229 0.38 -0.85 6.40
CA GLY A 229 1.71 -1.35 6.72
C GLY A 229 1.68 -2.66 7.48
N TYR A 230 2.85 -3.25 7.64
CA TYR A 230 2.99 -4.57 8.23
C TYR A 230 4.31 -4.77 8.99
N SER A 231 4.26 -5.74 9.88
CA SER A 231 5.41 -6.40 10.52
C SER A 231 5.55 -7.82 9.97
N GLY A 232 6.39 -8.64 10.57
CA GLY A 232 6.58 -10.04 10.15
C GLY A 232 5.33 -10.91 10.31
N ASN A 233 4.40 -10.54 11.19
CA ASN A 233 3.24 -11.35 11.53
C ASN A 233 1.89 -10.62 11.48
N HIS A 234 1.85 -9.30 11.28
CA HIS A 234 0.61 -8.53 11.20
C HIS A 234 0.60 -7.55 10.03
N VAL A 235 -0.53 -7.47 9.35
CA VAL A 235 -0.85 -6.41 8.38
C VAL A 235 -2.00 -5.59 8.95
N ALA A 236 -1.88 -4.27 8.94
CA ALA A 236 -2.94 -3.38 9.40
C ALA A 236 -3.13 -2.21 8.44
N VAL A 237 -4.39 -1.81 8.29
CA VAL A 237 -4.80 -0.65 7.50
C VAL A 237 -5.64 0.26 8.39
N VAL A 238 -5.34 1.54 8.35
CA VAL A 238 -6.10 2.58 9.04
C VAL A 238 -6.56 3.61 8.03
N TRP A 239 -7.82 3.96 8.10
CA TRP A 239 -8.43 5.06 7.40
C TRP A 239 -9.08 6.02 8.38
N LEU A 240 -8.84 7.30 8.18
CA LEU A 240 -9.52 8.41 8.85
C LEU A 240 -10.12 9.33 7.80
N GLY A 241 -11.38 9.62 7.95
CA GLY A 241 -12.14 10.48 7.05
C GLY A 241 -13.50 10.83 7.65
N LEU A 242 -14.24 11.69 6.97
CA LEU A 242 -15.60 12.05 7.32
C LEU A 242 -16.58 11.40 6.34
N ASP A 243 -17.71 10.92 6.84
CA ASP A 243 -18.72 10.23 6.01
C ASP A 243 -19.27 11.14 4.90
N ASP A 244 -19.35 12.43 5.16
CA ASP A 244 -19.78 13.45 4.18
C ASP A 244 -18.66 13.97 3.26
N ASN A 245 -17.50 13.30 3.28
CA ASN A 245 -16.34 13.61 2.46
C ASN A 245 -15.76 15.04 2.63
N LYS A 246 -15.96 15.66 3.76
CA LYS A 246 -15.37 16.96 4.07
C LYS A 246 -13.87 16.85 4.35
N ILE A 247 -13.20 18.01 4.31
CA ILE A 247 -11.78 18.15 4.61
C ILE A 247 -11.52 17.79 6.07
N THR A 248 -10.57 16.89 6.34
CA THR A 248 -10.14 16.54 7.69
C THR A 248 -8.93 17.36 8.15
N GLY A 249 -8.14 17.90 7.21
CA GLY A 249 -6.84 18.50 7.49
C GLY A 249 -5.73 17.50 7.84
N LEU A 250 -6.02 16.19 7.77
CA LEU A 250 -5.08 15.14 8.16
C LEU A 250 -4.42 14.51 6.94
N THR A 251 -3.11 14.38 6.98
CA THR A 251 -2.35 13.56 6.03
C THR A 251 -2.22 12.12 6.53
N GLY A 252 -1.81 11.20 5.67
CA GLY A 252 -1.52 9.83 6.09
C GLY A 252 -0.48 9.75 7.23
N SER A 253 0.49 10.66 7.22
CA SER A 253 1.55 10.71 8.24
C SER A 253 1.09 11.37 9.55
N SER A 254 0.20 12.36 9.51
CA SER A 254 -0.26 13.07 10.71
C SER A 254 -1.53 12.48 11.33
N GLY A 255 -2.33 11.76 10.56
CA GLY A 255 -3.59 11.16 11.00
C GLY A 255 -3.50 9.64 11.18
N ALA A 256 -3.54 8.89 10.07
CA ALA A 256 -3.67 7.43 10.11
C ALA A 256 -2.41 6.72 10.67
N LEU A 257 -1.21 7.21 10.40
CA LEU A 257 0.04 6.61 10.89
C LEU A 257 0.13 6.57 12.42
N PRO A 258 -0.17 7.63 13.19
CA PRO A 258 -0.19 7.57 14.64
C PRO A 258 -1.14 6.52 15.19
N VAL A 259 -2.34 6.39 14.62
CA VAL A 259 -3.32 5.36 15.00
C VAL A 259 -2.79 3.98 14.70
N TRP A 260 -2.27 3.76 13.49
CA TRP A 260 -1.63 2.50 13.09
C TRP A 260 -0.48 2.12 14.04
N THR A 261 0.38 3.08 14.38
CA THR A 261 1.51 2.87 15.29
C THR A 261 1.03 2.45 16.67
N ASN A 262 -0.02 3.09 17.20
CA ASN A 262 -0.58 2.73 18.50
C ASN A 262 -1.21 1.33 18.49
N VAL A 263 -1.90 0.93 17.41
CA VAL A 263 -2.43 -0.43 17.26
C VAL A 263 -1.28 -1.44 17.24
N MET A 264 -0.27 -1.22 16.40
CA MET A 264 0.86 -2.13 16.28
C MET A 264 1.65 -2.27 17.58
N LYS A 265 1.72 -1.20 18.38
CA LYS A 265 2.39 -1.22 19.70
C LYS A 265 1.70 -2.14 20.71
N GLN A 266 0.39 -2.37 20.58
CA GLN A 266 -0.37 -3.24 21.49
C GLN A 266 -0.27 -4.73 21.11
N LEU A 267 0.24 -5.03 19.91
CA LEU A 267 0.36 -6.39 19.41
C LEU A 267 1.79 -6.90 19.61
N ARG A 268 1.92 -8.21 19.82
CA ARG A 268 3.24 -8.85 19.78
C ARG A 268 3.74 -8.84 18.33
N GLN A 269 4.78 -8.07 18.06
CA GLN A 269 5.33 -7.89 16.74
C GLN A 269 6.54 -8.82 16.50
N GLU A 270 6.68 -9.26 15.25
CA GLU A 270 7.86 -9.92 14.73
C GLU A 270 8.49 -9.07 13.62
N PRO A 271 9.82 -9.13 13.46
CA PRO A 271 10.49 -8.41 12.38
C PRO A 271 10.02 -8.87 11.01
N VAL A 272 9.89 -7.92 10.07
CA VAL A 272 9.75 -8.29 8.66
C VAL A 272 11.06 -8.94 8.21
N ASN A 273 10.97 -10.17 7.75
CA ASN A 273 12.11 -10.96 7.31
C ASN A 273 11.73 -11.79 6.08
N LEU A 274 11.59 -11.13 4.92
CA LEU A 274 11.43 -11.83 3.66
C LEU A 274 12.78 -12.42 3.22
N ARG A 275 12.75 -13.66 2.79
CA ARG A 275 13.95 -14.34 2.29
C ARG A 275 14.41 -13.71 0.98
N GLN A 276 15.67 -13.32 0.94
CA GLN A 276 16.34 -12.96 -0.31
C GLN A 276 16.38 -14.19 -1.23
N THR A 277 16.07 -13.98 -2.49
CA THR A 277 16.14 -15.03 -3.52
C THR A 277 17.52 -15.04 -4.18
N ASP A 278 17.92 -16.18 -4.75
CA ASP A 278 19.26 -16.36 -5.30
C ASP A 278 19.55 -15.45 -6.51
N ASN A 279 18.51 -14.96 -7.18
CA ASN A 279 18.58 -14.04 -8.33
C ASN A 279 18.58 -12.56 -7.92
N VAL A 280 18.62 -12.21 -6.62
CA VAL A 280 18.76 -10.84 -6.13
C VAL A 280 20.11 -10.66 -5.47
N GLN A 281 20.85 -9.64 -5.91
CA GLN A 281 22.15 -9.30 -5.35
C GLN A 281 22.17 -7.84 -4.88
N TRP A 282 22.87 -7.59 -3.78
CA TRP A 282 23.16 -6.26 -3.30
C TRP A 282 24.43 -5.74 -3.96
N GLN A 283 24.36 -4.51 -4.44
CA GLN A 283 25.50 -3.81 -5.04
C GLN A 283 25.70 -2.48 -4.34
N TRP A 284 26.95 -2.16 -4.07
CA TRP A 284 27.31 -0.81 -3.65
C TRP A 284 27.28 0.10 -4.88
N ILE A 285 26.68 1.26 -4.71
CA ILE A 285 26.65 2.31 -5.75
C ILE A 285 27.24 3.57 -5.17
N ASP A 286 27.92 4.34 -6.01
CA ASP A 286 28.33 5.69 -5.65
C ASP A 286 27.09 6.57 -5.56
N SER A 287 27.03 7.39 -4.51
CA SER A 287 25.95 8.35 -4.28
C SER A 287 26.23 9.73 -4.88
N ALA A 288 27.35 9.87 -5.65
CA ALA A 288 27.75 11.13 -6.25
C ALA A 288 26.79 11.63 -7.34
#